data_d8852c82700ce9e9e0748a15c3df2e3b
#
_entry.id   d8852c82700ce9e9e0748a15c3df2e3b
#
_cell.length_a   1.000
_cell.length_b   1.000
_cell.length_c   1.000
_cell.angle_alpha   90.00
_cell.angle_beta   90.00
_cell.angle_gamma   90.00
#
_symmetry.space_group_name_H-M   'P 1'
#
loop_
_entity.id
_entity.type
_entity.pdbx_description
1 polymer ?
#
loop_
_entity_poly.entity_id
_entity_poly.type
_entity_poly.pdbx_seq_one_letter_code
_entity_poly.pdbx_strand_id
1 'polypeptide(L)'
;MEGWLVMKIKNMEARSSFIVSEHDSSNKVSKKNNVFSSELLANQEKYSKDKLNALLEKIDKQGARLTETPTYSELKSYRDLVRTFVNEAVSNMYSLETQHGWDRQGRQKVYTIVKKIDDTLESMTEDIRSGQERGLNIAAKQDVIRGMLVDLYM
;
A
#
# COMPACT_ATOMS: atom_id res chain seq x y z
N MET A 1 -38.54 -58.49 -36.34
CA MET A 1 -37.27 -59.21 -36.26
C MET A 1 -36.15 -58.21 -36.12
N GLU A 2 -35.74 -58.17 -34.97
CA GLU A 2 -34.89 -57.01 -34.56
C GLU A 2 -33.44 -57.43 -34.59
N GLY A 3 -32.69 -56.82 -35.53
CA GLY A 3 -31.24 -56.95 -35.60
C GLY A 3 -30.58 -55.96 -34.65
N TRP A 4 -30.18 -56.42 -33.51
CA TRP A 4 -29.32 -55.68 -32.66
C TRP A 4 -27.91 -55.58 -33.26
N LEU A 5 -27.56 -54.41 -33.76
CA LEU A 5 -26.22 -54.12 -34.21
C LEU A 5 -25.35 -53.92 -32.95
N VAL A 6 -24.68 -54.99 -32.54
CA VAL A 6 -23.60 -54.92 -31.56
C VAL A 6 -22.40 -54.34 -32.26
N MET A 7 -22.16 -53.10 -32.04
CA MET A 7 -20.88 -52.46 -32.41
C MET A 7 -19.78 -53.08 -31.57
N LYS A 8 -19.05 -54.02 -32.16
CA LYS A 8 -17.77 -54.48 -31.60
C LYS A 8 -16.77 -53.36 -31.72
N ILE A 9 -16.49 -52.67 -30.62
CA ILE A 9 -15.35 -51.79 -30.53
C ILE A 9 -14.11 -52.67 -30.54
N LYS A 10 -13.41 -52.69 -31.67
CA LYS A 10 -12.10 -53.30 -31.79
C LYS A 10 -11.16 -52.51 -30.95
N ASN A 11 -10.63 -53.13 -29.89
CA ASN A 11 -9.50 -52.60 -29.16
C ASN A 11 -8.33 -52.39 -30.12
N MET A 12 -8.12 -51.16 -30.54
CA MET A 12 -6.85 -50.75 -31.12
C MET A 12 -5.88 -50.51 -29.96
N GLU A 13 -5.07 -51.54 -29.69
CA GLU A 13 -3.83 -51.35 -28.96
C GLU A 13 -2.91 -50.46 -29.79
N ALA A 14 -3.07 -49.14 -29.65
CA ALA A 14 -2.08 -48.21 -30.07
C ALA A 14 -0.99 -48.23 -29.00
N ARG A 15 0.05 -49.03 -29.22
CA ARG A 15 1.35 -48.84 -28.60
C ARG A 15 1.91 -47.50 -29.07
N SER A 16 1.47 -46.42 -28.47
CA SER A 16 2.23 -45.18 -28.53
C SER A 16 3.32 -45.28 -27.50
N SER A 17 4.51 -45.60 -27.95
CA SER A 17 5.72 -45.36 -27.22
C SER A 17 5.83 -43.83 -27.09
N PHE A 18 5.29 -43.29 -26.00
CA PHE A 18 5.63 -41.95 -25.57
C PHE A 18 7.11 -42.01 -25.13
N ILE A 19 7.97 -41.62 -26.05
CA ILE A 19 9.27 -41.14 -25.68
C ILE A 19 9.00 -39.85 -24.91
N VAL A 20 8.92 -39.95 -23.60
CA VAL A 20 9.05 -38.79 -22.73
C VAL A 20 10.50 -38.31 -22.91
N SER A 21 10.70 -37.42 -23.86
CA SER A 21 11.86 -36.57 -23.81
C SER A 21 11.66 -35.70 -22.57
N GLU A 22 12.32 -36.02 -21.50
CA GLU A 22 12.54 -35.09 -20.40
C GLU A 22 13.20 -33.86 -20.99
N HIS A 23 12.38 -32.95 -21.49
CA HIS A 23 12.81 -31.61 -21.77
C HIS A 23 12.73 -30.86 -20.44
N ASP A 24 13.90 -30.65 -19.89
CA ASP A 24 14.25 -29.79 -18.75
C ASP A 24 13.78 -28.34 -19.00
N SER A 25 12.45 -28.15 -19.16
CA SER A 25 11.83 -26.85 -19.38
C SER A 25 11.10 -26.31 -18.13
N SER A 26 10.93 -27.14 -17.10
CA SER A 26 10.27 -26.72 -15.85
C SER A 26 11.11 -25.70 -15.06
N ASN A 27 12.44 -25.77 -15.20
CA ASN A 27 13.34 -24.85 -14.47
C ASN A 27 13.49 -23.48 -15.11
N LYS A 28 13.21 -23.33 -16.42
CA LYS A 28 13.22 -22.03 -17.11
C LYS A 28 11.93 -21.22 -16.91
N VAL A 29 10.80 -21.89 -16.78
CA VAL A 29 9.50 -21.23 -16.56
C VAL A 29 9.40 -20.70 -15.12
N SER A 30 9.85 -21.47 -14.14
CA SER A 30 9.85 -21.03 -12.73
C SER A 30 10.82 -19.87 -12.48
N LYS A 31 12.00 -19.85 -13.13
CA LYS A 31 12.93 -18.73 -13.06
C LYS A 31 12.38 -17.45 -13.71
N LYS A 32 11.69 -17.55 -14.86
CA LYS A 32 11.07 -16.38 -15.51
C LYS A 32 9.90 -15.83 -14.69
N ASN A 33 9.10 -16.70 -14.07
CA ASN A 33 7.99 -16.26 -13.22
C ASN A 33 8.50 -15.58 -11.94
N ASN A 34 9.60 -16.02 -11.35
CA ASN A 34 10.20 -15.39 -10.18
C ASN A 34 10.81 -14.02 -10.51
N VAL A 35 11.43 -13.85 -11.68
CA VAL A 35 11.96 -12.55 -12.14
C VAL A 35 10.82 -11.58 -12.40
N PHE A 36 9.78 -12.01 -13.10
CA PHE A 36 8.62 -11.16 -13.40
C PHE A 36 7.88 -10.73 -12.13
N SER A 37 7.67 -11.62 -11.17
CA SER A 37 7.02 -11.28 -9.90
C SER A 37 7.87 -10.31 -9.05
N SER A 38 9.20 -10.48 -9.05
CA SER A 38 10.10 -9.56 -8.33
C SER A 38 10.16 -8.17 -8.98
N GLU A 39 10.17 -8.10 -10.31
CA GLU A 39 10.11 -6.82 -11.03
C GLU A 39 8.77 -6.11 -10.84
N LEU A 40 7.65 -6.86 -10.82
CA LEU A 40 6.32 -6.31 -10.54
C LEU A 40 6.24 -5.71 -9.15
N LEU A 41 6.76 -6.42 -8.14
CA LEU A 41 6.82 -5.95 -6.76
C LEU A 41 7.67 -4.68 -6.64
N ALA A 42 8.87 -4.67 -7.22
CA ALA A 42 9.76 -3.51 -7.19
C ALA A 42 9.13 -2.28 -7.86
N ASN A 43 8.42 -2.46 -8.97
CA ASN A 43 7.69 -1.39 -9.64
C ASN A 43 6.50 -0.90 -8.81
N GLN A 44 5.78 -1.79 -8.13
CA GLN A 44 4.67 -1.44 -7.24
C GLN A 44 5.16 -0.65 -6.03
N GLU A 45 6.26 -1.06 -5.41
CA GLU A 45 6.89 -0.33 -4.31
C GLU A 45 7.34 1.06 -4.75
N LYS A 46 7.99 1.18 -5.89
CA LYS A 46 8.41 2.47 -6.45
C LYS A 46 7.22 3.39 -6.70
N TYR A 47 6.16 2.87 -7.33
CA TYR A 47 4.94 3.64 -7.60
C TYR A 47 4.28 4.13 -6.29
N SER A 48 4.23 3.28 -5.29
CA SER A 48 3.70 3.64 -3.96
C SER A 48 4.53 4.73 -3.29
N LYS A 49 5.85 4.64 -3.38
CA LYS A 49 6.78 5.64 -2.86
C LYS A 49 6.61 6.99 -3.56
N ASP A 50 6.56 7.01 -4.87
CA ASP A 50 6.36 8.24 -5.65
C ASP A 50 5.02 8.91 -5.32
N LYS A 51 3.97 8.12 -5.14
CA LYS A 51 2.64 8.61 -4.74
C LYS A 51 2.65 9.21 -3.33
N LEU A 52 3.30 8.57 -2.37
CA LEU A 52 3.42 9.09 -1.00
C LEU A 52 4.26 10.36 -0.96
N ASN A 53 5.35 10.44 -1.72
CA ASN A 53 6.15 11.66 -1.85
C ASN A 53 5.33 12.82 -2.43
N ALA A 54 4.55 12.57 -3.47
CA ALA A 54 3.66 13.59 -4.05
C ALA A 54 2.58 14.07 -3.06
N LEU A 55 2.06 13.17 -2.21
CA LEU A 55 1.13 13.54 -1.14
C LEU A 55 1.82 14.36 -0.06
N LEU A 56 3.05 14.00 0.32
CA LEU A 56 3.83 14.75 1.31
C LEU A 56 4.10 16.18 0.85
N GLU A 57 4.46 16.38 -0.41
CA GLU A 57 4.61 17.72 -0.98
C GLU A 57 3.31 18.54 -0.94
N LYS A 58 2.15 17.91 -1.18
CA LYS A 58 0.85 18.58 -1.07
C LYS A 58 0.54 18.96 0.37
N ILE A 59 0.89 18.10 1.34
CA ILE A 59 0.76 18.36 2.77
C ILE A 59 1.64 19.54 3.17
N ASP A 60 2.90 19.58 2.73
CA ASP A 60 3.83 20.68 3.02
C ASP A 60 3.31 22.02 2.45
N LYS A 61 2.80 22.02 1.21
CA LYS A 61 2.21 23.24 0.61
C LYS A 61 0.95 23.70 1.34
N GLN A 62 0.08 22.77 1.72
CA GLN A 62 -1.14 23.09 2.47
C GLN A 62 -0.80 23.53 3.90
N GLY A 63 0.23 22.94 4.51
CA GLY A 63 0.74 23.35 5.80
C GLY A 63 1.25 24.79 5.80
N ALA A 64 2.00 25.21 4.78
CA ALA A 64 2.43 26.58 4.61
C ALA A 64 1.24 27.56 4.56
N ARG A 65 0.20 27.24 3.78
CA ARG A 65 -1.04 28.05 3.72
C ARG A 65 -1.73 28.13 5.07
N LEU A 66 -1.83 27.00 5.78
CA LEU A 66 -2.42 26.97 7.11
C LEU A 66 -1.64 27.82 8.13
N THR A 67 -0.32 27.90 8.00
CA THR A 67 0.52 28.74 8.86
C THR A 67 0.31 30.21 8.56
N GLU A 68 0.15 30.59 7.28
CA GLU A 68 -0.10 31.96 6.86
C GLU A 68 -1.52 32.44 7.20
N THR A 69 -2.50 31.54 6.98
CA THR A 69 -3.92 31.81 7.22
C THR A 69 -4.54 30.70 8.05
N PRO A 70 -4.41 30.77 9.38
CA PRO A 70 -4.91 29.73 10.27
C PRO A 70 -6.43 29.77 10.39
N THR A 71 -7.12 29.21 9.41
CA THR A 71 -8.57 29.09 9.36
C THR A 71 -9.01 27.64 9.46
N TYR A 72 -10.24 27.42 9.90
CA TYR A 72 -10.82 26.08 9.96
C TYR A 72 -10.88 25.41 8.57
N SER A 73 -11.10 26.18 7.51
CA SER A 73 -11.13 25.67 6.13
C SER A 73 -9.77 25.12 5.70
N GLU A 74 -8.69 25.88 5.96
CA GLU A 74 -7.33 25.44 5.65
C GLU A 74 -6.91 24.25 6.49
N LEU A 75 -7.31 24.21 7.77
CA LEU A 75 -7.06 23.06 8.63
C LEU A 75 -7.80 21.81 8.14
N LYS A 76 -9.04 21.94 7.69
CA LYS A 76 -9.81 20.83 7.15
C LYS A 76 -9.10 20.24 5.93
N SER A 77 -8.67 21.09 5.00
CA SER A 77 -7.92 20.67 3.81
C SER A 77 -6.59 19.96 4.18
N TYR A 78 -5.90 20.47 5.18
CA TYR A 78 -4.68 19.84 5.71
C TYR A 78 -4.97 18.46 6.31
N ARG A 79 -5.99 18.34 7.16
CA ARG A 79 -6.42 17.05 7.76
C ARG A 79 -6.79 16.02 6.71
N ASP A 80 -7.51 16.42 5.68
CA ASP A 80 -7.94 15.51 4.61
C ASP A 80 -6.74 14.97 3.83
N LEU A 81 -5.73 15.79 3.57
CA LEU A 81 -4.49 15.36 2.93
C LEU A 81 -3.68 14.40 3.82
N VAL A 82 -3.55 14.72 5.11
CA VAL A 82 -2.86 13.86 6.09
C VAL A 82 -3.56 12.50 6.19
N ARG A 83 -4.88 12.47 6.28
CA ARG A 83 -5.66 11.22 6.31
C ARG A 83 -5.51 10.41 5.03
N THR A 84 -5.49 11.06 3.88
CA THR A 84 -5.26 10.40 2.59
C THR A 84 -3.87 9.75 2.56
N PHE A 85 -2.85 10.45 3.06
CA PHE A 85 -1.50 9.89 3.16
C PHE A 85 -1.45 8.67 4.08
N VAL A 86 -2.02 8.78 5.29
CA VAL A 86 -2.05 7.69 6.26
C VAL A 86 -2.76 6.46 5.70
N ASN A 87 -3.91 6.64 5.06
CA ASN A 87 -4.66 5.55 4.44
C ASN A 87 -3.86 4.87 3.32
N GLU A 88 -3.18 5.64 2.49
CA GLU A 88 -2.34 5.12 1.42
C GLU A 88 -1.13 4.36 1.98
N ALA A 89 -0.42 4.93 2.95
CA ALA A 89 0.74 4.31 3.59
C ALA A 89 0.35 2.99 4.29
N VAL A 90 -0.74 2.98 5.05
CA VAL A 90 -1.23 1.80 5.76
C VAL A 90 -1.69 0.72 4.76
N SER A 91 -2.42 1.09 3.71
CA SER A 91 -2.86 0.15 2.67
C SER A 91 -1.68 -0.51 1.96
N ASN A 92 -0.63 0.25 1.66
CA ASN A 92 0.58 -0.27 1.04
C ASN A 92 1.33 -1.24 1.98
N MET A 93 1.42 -0.92 3.27
CA MET A 93 1.99 -1.83 4.27
C MET A 93 1.23 -3.15 4.33
N TYR A 94 -0.11 -3.12 4.39
CA TYR A 94 -0.93 -4.33 4.41
C TYR A 94 -0.78 -5.17 3.13
N SER A 95 -0.64 -4.54 1.98
CA SER A 95 -0.45 -5.22 0.69
C SER A 95 0.90 -5.96 0.62
N LEU A 96 1.97 -5.36 1.13
CA LEU A 96 3.31 -5.95 1.14
C LEU A 96 3.44 -7.09 2.17
N GLU A 97 2.77 -6.99 3.30
CA GLU A 97 2.87 -7.93 4.42
C GLU A 97 2.05 -9.20 4.27
N THR A 98 1.05 -9.22 3.42
CA THR A 98 0.34 -10.47 3.07
C THR A 98 1.30 -11.53 2.53
N GLN A 99 2.50 -11.11 2.11
CA GLN A 99 3.54 -12.01 1.58
C GLN A 99 4.62 -12.41 2.61
N HIS A 100 4.80 -11.68 3.70
CA HIS A 100 5.94 -11.88 4.62
C HIS A 100 5.58 -12.16 6.08
N GLY A 101 4.29 -12.18 6.44
CA GLY A 101 3.84 -12.44 7.82
C GLY A 101 4.08 -11.24 8.76
N TRP A 102 3.02 -10.61 9.20
CA TRP A 102 3.11 -9.39 10.01
C TRP A 102 3.43 -9.66 11.48
N ASP A 103 4.52 -9.07 11.96
CA ASP A 103 4.85 -9.06 13.36
C ASP A 103 3.87 -8.19 14.16
N ARG A 104 3.43 -8.70 15.31
CA ARG A 104 2.52 -8.01 16.24
C ARG A 104 3.05 -6.64 16.67
N GLN A 105 4.37 -6.48 16.81
CA GLN A 105 5.01 -5.23 17.21
C GLN A 105 4.90 -4.15 16.13
N GLY A 106 5.03 -4.50 14.85
CA GLY A 106 4.87 -3.58 13.73
C GLY A 106 3.47 -2.96 13.68
N ARG A 107 2.42 -3.76 13.84
CA ARG A 107 1.03 -3.28 13.89
C ARG A 107 0.78 -2.31 15.04
N GLN A 108 1.34 -2.59 16.21
CA GLN A 108 1.20 -1.74 17.37
C GLN A 108 1.92 -0.40 17.18
N LYS A 109 3.09 -0.41 16.54
CA LYS A 109 3.84 0.81 16.18
C LYS A 109 3.01 1.70 15.23
N VAL A 110 2.49 1.14 14.15
CA VAL A 110 1.65 1.87 13.18
C VAL A 110 0.42 2.46 13.86
N TYR A 111 -0.31 1.69 14.65
CA TYR A 111 -1.46 2.17 15.41
C TYR A 111 -1.10 3.33 16.33
N THR A 112 0.02 3.24 17.04
CA THR A 112 0.47 4.29 17.95
C THR A 112 0.82 5.58 17.20
N ILE A 113 1.48 5.47 16.05
CA ILE A 113 1.82 6.64 15.22
C ILE A 113 0.55 7.30 14.68
N VAL A 114 -0.37 6.54 14.10
CA VAL A 114 -1.65 7.05 13.58
C VAL A 114 -2.44 7.76 14.67
N LYS A 115 -2.53 7.17 15.87
CA LYS A 115 -3.19 7.80 17.01
C LYS A 115 -2.54 9.13 17.38
N LYS A 116 -1.21 9.20 17.46
CA LYS A 116 -0.50 10.45 17.76
C LYS A 116 -0.72 11.53 16.69
N ILE A 117 -0.82 11.15 15.41
CA ILE A 117 -1.18 12.07 14.33
C ILE A 117 -2.58 12.65 14.56
N ASP A 118 -3.57 11.80 14.86
CA ASP A 118 -4.93 12.24 15.14
C ASP A 118 -5.00 13.15 16.37
N ASP A 119 -4.33 12.80 17.46
CA ASP A 119 -4.26 13.63 18.67
C ASP A 119 -3.62 15.01 18.40
N THR A 120 -2.60 15.06 17.54
CA THR A 120 -1.94 16.33 17.16
C THR A 120 -2.86 17.17 16.28
N LEU A 121 -3.57 16.57 15.32
CA LEU A 121 -4.57 17.25 14.50
C LEU A 121 -5.74 17.79 15.33
N GLU A 122 -6.18 17.06 16.33
CA GLU A 122 -7.23 17.50 17.26
C GLU A 122 -6.74 18.71 18.08
N SER A 123 -5.50 18.66 18.59
CA SER A 123 -4.86 19.79 19.28
C SER A 123 -4.75 21.04 18.39
N MET A 124 -4.44 20.88 17.10
CA MET A 124 -4.42 22.02 16.14
C MET A 124 -5.83 22.58 15.94
N THR A 125 -6.84 21.72 15.92
CA THR A 125 -8.24 22.14 15.80
C THR A 125 -8.66 22.99 17.00
N GLU A 126 -8.28 22.59 18.21
CA GLU A 126 -8.59 23.31 19.43
C GLU A 126 -7.86 24.66 19.48
N ASP A 127 -6.59 24.72 19.05
CA ASP A 127 -5.84 25.99 18.99
C ASP A 127 -6.52 27.01 18.06
N ILE A 128 -6.98 26.57 16.89
CA ILE A 128 -7.68 27.45 15.94
C ILE A 128 -9.05 27.86 16.49
N ARG A 129 -9.75 26.96 17.15
CA ARG A 129 -11.07 27.25 17.75
C ARG A 129 -10.98 28.24 18.90
N SER A 130 -9.94 28.14 19.72
CA SER A 130 -9.75 29.01 20.88
C SER A 130 -9.14 30.38 20.54
N GLY A 131 -8.78 30.62 19.27
CA GLY A 131 -8.14 31.85 18.83
C GLY A 131 -6.69 32.01 19.34
N GLN A 132 -6.07 30.95 19.81
CA GLN A 132 -4.66 30.92 20.21
C GLN A 132 -3.73 30.67 19.03
N GLU A 133 -4.10 31.16 17.89
CA GLU A 133 -3.49 30.93 16.58
C GLU A 133 -2.14 31.67 16.46
N ARG A 134 -1.13 31.15 17.11
CA ARG A 134 0.23 31.57 16.79
C ARG A 134 0.75 30.67 15.68
N GLY A 135 1.01 31.21 14.50
CA GLY A 135 1.54 30.48 13.36
C GLY A 135 2.76 29.61 13.71
N LEU A 136 3.55 30.02 14.69
CA LEU A 136 4.70 29.26 15.20
C LEU A 136 4.27 27.92 15.86
N ASN A 137 3.17 27.89 16.60
CA ASN A 137 2.66 26.68 17.24
C ASN A 137 2.09 25.72 16.20
N ILE A 138 1.44 26.25 15.18
CA ILE A 138 0.88 25.46 14.07
C ILE A 138 2.03 24.84 13.28
N ALA A 139 3.06 25.60 12.92
CA ALA A 139 4.24 25.10 12.22
C ALA A 139 4.95 23.98 13.01
N ALA A 140 5.16 24.17 14.31
CA ALA A 140 5.77 23.15 15.15
C ALA A 140 4.97 21.83 15.18
N LYS A 141 3.64 21.90 15.25
CA LYS A 141 2.76 20.71 15.19
C LYS A 141 2.77 20.05 13.81
N GLN A 142 2.87 20.85 12.75
CA GLN A 142 3.04 20.33 11.39
C GLN A 142 4.36 19.58 11.22
N ASP A 143 5.46 20.09 11.78
CA ASP A 143 6.74 19.39 11.74
C ASP A 143 6.70 18.05 12.49
N VAL A 144 5.99 17.99 13.62
CA VAL A 144 5.77 16.73 14.36
C VAL A 144 4.95 15.75 13.52
N ILE A 145 3.87 16.21 12.89
CA ILE A 145 3.04 15.36 12.00
C ILE A 145 3.89 14.87 10.83
N ARG A 146 4.66 15.75 10.20
CA ARG A 146 5.53 15.40 9.07
C ARG A 146 6.54 14.31 9.45
N GLY A 147 7.17 14.44 10.60
CA GLY A 147 8.07 13.40 11.14
C GLY A 147 7.38 12.07 11.32
N MET A 148 6.17 12.05 11.88
CA MET A 148 5.38 10.83 12.06
C MET A 148 4.92 10.21 10.73
N LEU A 149 4.60 11.02 9.71
CA LEU A 149 4.25 10.54 8.37
C LEU A 149 5.46 9.87 7.71
N VAL A 150 6.65 10.45 7.85
CA VAL A 150 7.90 9.86 7.36
C VAL A 150 8.19 8.53 8.06
N ASP A 151 7.96 8.44 9.37
CA ASP A 151 8.12 7.20 10.14
C ASP A 151 7.16 6.08 9.72
N LEU A 152 5.99 6.42 9.19
CA LEU A 152 5.05 5.44 8.62
C LEU A 152 5.52 4.89 7.26
N TYR A 153 6.35 5.64 6.57
CA TYR A 153 6.72 5.37 5.19
C TYR A 153 8.09 4.69 5.05
N MET A 154 8.98 4.87 6.03
CA MET A 154 10.28 4.21 6.11
C MET A 154 10.23 2.93 6.94
#